data_1219b22cd2a06e14b083a4f734cf19e9
#
_entry.id   1219b22cd2a06e14b083a4f734cf19e9
#
_cell.length_a   1.000
_cell.length_b   1.000
_cell.length_c   1.000
_cell.angle_alpha   90.00
_cell.angle_beta   90.00
_cell.angle_gamma   90.00
#
_symmetry.space_group_name_H-M   'P 1'
#
loop_
_entity.id
_entity.type
_entity.pdbx_description
1 polymer ?
#
loop_
_entity_poly.entity_id
_entity_poly.type
_entity_poly.pdbx_seq_one_letter_code
_entity_poly.pdbx_strand_id
1 'polypeptide(L)'
;MAVEGSKPLQALSTEPDSIYENIWNAWLESLQPVVSPASALPVKRHWHEAQAEDVVAFLRIRPGQRSHHQPARSLSAVTRRRYWRVLDRIYAFAVQQGWLQTSPVAQLHRSERPPAAEQLGHTLPLALWQQLPLHFAASDNLQGARDRAILLLLYELALAPEEVRMLRDEHLLDAHEQPVPVASPRAPVLLQIDGVRRAQRRTLQLPAPVGAALRAWWDCRQAFNAELGGWLFHSRKGGPLSIRALFHVASRVIHEAAAALPPDAQQWPLQRVGPQVLRNTAIVVWLQSGLPESEVVRRLGVENARALARLQHKLPARPAPGAATAKATAMPASAPPPAKPPAA
;
A
#
# COMPACT_ATOMS: atom_id res chain seq x y z
N MET A 1 -25.46 33.11 -10.07
CA MET A 1 -24.12 32.76 -10.59
C MET A 1 -23.97 31.26 -10.53
N ALA A 2 -23.88 30.60 -11.67
CA ALA A 2 -23.69 29.16 -11.73
C ALA A 2 -22.31 28.81 -11.23
N VAL A 3 -22.22 28.17 -10.07
CA VAL A 3 -20.96 27.61 -9.56
C VAL A 3 -20.68 26.35 -10.38
N GLU A 4 -19.70 26.40 -11.27
CA GLU A 4 -19.29 25.24 -12.07
C GLU A 4 -18.99 24.06 -11.15
N GLY A 5 -19.51 22.86 -11.53
CA GLY A 5 -19.48 21.67 -10.69
C GLY A 5 -18.09 21.17 -10.25
N SER A 6 -17.03 21.66 -10.89
CA SER A 6 -15.63 21.29 -10.59
C SER A 6 -14.93 22.17 -9.53
N LYS A 7 -15.49 23.31 -9.14
CA LYS A 7 -14.84 24.26 -8.20
C LYS A 7 -14.42 23.66 -6.85
N PRO A 8 -15.26 22.85 -6.17
CA PRO A 8 -14.85 22.31 -4.86
C PRO A 8 -13.68 21.36 -4.94
N LEU A 9 -13.54 20.62 -6.04
CA LEU A 9 -12.50 19.64 -6.22
C LEU A 9 -11.17 20.29 -6.63
N GLN A 10 -11.21 21.30 -7.55
CA GLN A 10 -10.02 22.01 -8.01
C GLN A 10 -9.30 22.71 -6.86
N ALA A 11 -10.03 23.17 -5.84
CA ALA A 11 -9.45 23.80 -4.66
C ALA A 11 -8.82 22.77 -3.68
N LEU A 12 -9.20 21.48 -3.76
CA LEU A 12 -8.73 20.41 -2.85
C LEU A 12 -7.66 19.51 -3.45
N SER A 13 -7.53 19.47 -4.78
CA SER A 13 -6.60 18.58 -5.48
C SER A 13 -5.69 19.38 -6.39
N THR A 14 -4.39 19.20 -6.21
CA THR A 14 -3.35 19.77 -7.09
C THR A 14 -2.90 18.81 -8.18
N GLU A 15 -3.38 17.57 -8.17
CA GLU A 15 -3.05 16.55 -9.16
C GLU A 15 -4.27 16.24 -10.04
N PRO A 16 -4.17 16.41 -11.38
CA PRO A 16 -5.17 15.92 -12.32
C PRO A 16 -5.24 14.38 -12.25
N ASP A 17 -6.40 13.80 -12.45
CA ASP A 17 -6.68 12.36 -12.39
C ASP A 17 -6.60 11.73 -10.99
N SER A 18 -6.79 12.50 -9.94
CA SER A 18 -6.84 11.94 -8.59
C SER A 18 -8.06 11.02 -8.42
N ILE A 19 -7.93 10.03 -7.54
CA ILE A 19 -9.06 9.16 -7.20
C ILE A 19 -10.23 9.93 -6.59
N TYR A 20 -9.98 11.14 -6.07
CA TYR A 20 -10.99 12.06 -5.58
C TYR A 20 -11.83 12.60 -6.73
N GLU A 21 -11.19 12.95 -7.84
CA GLU A 21 -11.85 13.44 -9.06
C GLU A 21 -12.77 12.38 -9.67
N ASN A 22 -12.29 11.15 -9.77
CA ASN A 22 -13.12 10.04 -10.26
C ASN A 22 -14.36 9.81 -9.38
N ILE A 23 -14.23 9.90 -8.05
CA ILE A 23 -15.37 9.74 -7.13
C ILE A 23 -16.32 10.93 -7.23
N TRP A 24 -15.78 12.14 -7.34
CA TRP A 24 -16.58 13.35 -7.50
C TRP A 24 -17.37 13.38 -8.81
N ASN A 25 -16.72 13.04 -9.92
CA ASN A 25 -17.37 12.95 -11.21
C ASN A 25 -18.50 11.90 -11.21
N ALA A 26 -18.23 10.74 -10.61
CA ALA A 26 -19.25 9.71 -10.42
C ALA A 26 -20.42 10.18 -9.53
N TRP A 27 -20.14 11.02 -8.53
CA TRP A 27 -21.15 11.67 -7.71
C TRP A 27 -22.00 12.64 -8.55
N LEU A 28 -21.36 13.52 -9.31
CA LEU A 28 -22.06 14.47 -10.19
C LEU A 28 -22.94 13.76 -11.23
N GLU A 29 -22.44 12.65 -11.79
CA GLU A 29 -23.22 11.79 -12.70
C GLU A 29 -24.44 11.17 -12.01
N SER A 30 -24.32 10.79 -10.73
CA SER A 30 -25.43 10.18 -9.98
C SER A 30 -26.55 11.16 -9.67
N LEU A 31 -26.28 12.45 -9.65
CA LEU A 31 -27.26 13.52 -9.46
C LEU A 31 -28.01 13.88 -10.75
N GLN A 32 -27.60 13.32 -11.91
CA GLN A 32 -28.31 13.52 -13.15
C GLN A 32 -29.63 12.71 -13.16
N PRO A 33 -30.72 13.25 -13.67
CA PRO A 33 -31.99 12.55 -13.62
C PRO A 33 -31.95 11.28 -14.46
N VAL A 34 -32.46 10.22 -13.89
CA VAL A 34 -32.89 9.05 -14.67
C VAL A 34 -34.17 9.46 -15.33
N VAL A 35 -34.20 9.51 -16.65
CA VAL A 35 -35.42 9.75 -17.41
C VAL A 35 -36.42 8.61 -17.09
N SER A 36 -37.40 8.90 -16.23
CA SER A 36 -38.50 7.99 -16.00
C SER A 36 -39.56 8.27 -17.10
N PRO A 37 -40.09 7.23 -17.79
CA PRO A 37 -41.09 7.43 -18.82
C PRO A 37 -42.38 8.11 -18.34
N ALA A 38 -42.56 8.27 -17.05
CA ALA A 38 -43.78 8.83 -16.43
C ALA A 38 -43.64 10.29 -15.96
N SER A 39 -42.49 10.96 -16.09
CA SER A 39 -42.29 12.32 -15.61
C SER A 39 -41.89 13.26 -16.74
N ALA A 40 -42.67 14.31 -16.93
CA ALA A 40 -42.64 15.21 -18.09
C ALA A 40 -41.38 16.11 -18.19
N LEU A 41 -40.50 16.24 -17.21
CA LEU A 41 -39.24 16.98 -17.30
C LEU A 41 -38.18 16.42 -16.34
N PRO A 42 -36.98 16.08 -16.83
CA PRO A 42 -35.88 15.66 -15.95
C PRO A 42 -35.31 16.88 -15.21
N VAL A 43 -35.49 16.95 -13.90
CA VAL A 43 -34.87 17.99 -13.07
C VAL A 43 -33.45 17.56 -12.72
N LYS A 44 -32.47 18.21 -13.37
CA LYS A 44 -31.04 18.01 -13.04
C LYS A 44 -30.76 18.71 -11.71
N ARG A 45 -30.46 17.93 -10.68
CA ARG A 45 -29.99 18.50 -9.40
C ARG A 45 -28.52 18.89 -9.49
N HIS A 46 -28.19 20.08 -9.04
CA HIS A 46 -26.83 20.50 -8.87
C HIS A 46 -26.27 19.96 -7.55
N TRP A 47 -24.94 19.83 -7.45
CA TRP A 47 -24.28 19.29 -6.26
C TRP A 47 -24.60 20.08 -4.98
N HIS A 48 -24.88 21.37 -5.09
CA HIS A 48 -25.26 22.24 -3.96
C HIS A 48 -26.73 22.08 -3.53
N GLU A 49 -27.54 21.41 -4.32
CA GLU A 49 -28.95 21.08 -4.04
C GLU A 49 -29.12 19.64 -3.54
N ALA A 50 -28.02 18.89 -3.49
CA ALA A 50 -28.03 17.49 -3.06
C ALA A 50 -28.51 17.35 -1.62
N GLN A 51 -29.33 16.32 -1.38
CA GLN A 51 -29.89 15.98 -0.08
C GLN A 51 -29.20 14.74 0.51
N ALA A 52 -29.44 14.45 1.81
CA ALA A 52 -28.88 13.27 2.49
C ALA A 52 -29.28 11.96 1.78
N GLU A 53 -30.50 11.87 1.25
CA GLU A 53 -31.01 10.71 0.53
C GLU A 53 -30.22 10.42 -0.76
N ASP A 54 -29.78 11.45 -1.46
CA ASP A 54 -28.94 11.31 -2.67
C ASP A 54 -27.60 10.68 -2.30
N VAL A 55 -27.00 11.10 -1.16
CA VAL A 55 -25.76 10.52 -0.65
C VAL A 55 -25.95 9.05 -0.28
N VAL A 56 -27.05 8.71 0.41
CA VAL A 56 -27.39 7.32 0.75
C VAL A 56 -27.53 6.46 -0.51
N ALA A 57 -28.25 6.96 -1.51
CA ALA A 57 -28.45 6.27 -2.78
C ALA A 57 -27.11 6.03 -3.50
N PHE A 58 -26.26 7.05 -3.58
CA PHE A 58 -24.92 6.94 -4.19
C PHE A 58 -24.02 5.92 -3.49
N LEU A 59 -24.06 5.87 -2.15
CA LEU A 59 -23.28 4.94 -1.37
C LEU A 59 -23.75 3.48 -1.47
N ARG A 60 -24.94 3.21 -1.99
CA ARG A 60 -25.48 1.85 -2.18
C ARG A 60 -25.10 1.24 -3.53
N ILE A 61 -24.95 2.03 -4.57
CA ILE A 61 -24.81 1.59 -5.96
C ILE A 61 -23.38 1.87 -6.46
N ARG A 62 -22.80 0.92 -7.21
CA ARG A 62 -21.51 1.12 -7.84
C ARG A 62 -21.64 2.09 -9.03
N PRO A 63 -20.94 3.24 -9.06
CA PRO A 63 -20.95 4.15 -10.20
C PRO A 63 -20.44 3.44 -11.47
N GLY A 64 -21.03 3.79 -12.63
CA GLY A 64 -20.61 3.28 -13.93
C GLY A 64 -21.18 1.90 -14.34
N GLN A 65 -21.96 1.24 -13.48
CA GLN A 65 -22.70 0.02 -13.86
C GLN A 65 -24.17 0.33 -14.25
N ARG A 66 -24.36 1.11 -15.27
CA ARG A 66 -25.70 1.27 -15.94
C ARG A 66 -25.85 0.33 -17.14
N SER A 67 -25.13 -0.77 -17.20
CA SER A 67 -25.36 -1.80 -18.22
C SER A 67 -26.62 -2.58 -17.86
N HIS A 68 -27.61 -2.57 -18.76
CA HIS A 68 -28.91 -3.21 -18.61
C HIS A 68 -28.88 -4.74 -18.42
N HIS A 69 -27.70 -5.36 -18.40
CA HIS A 69 -27.55 -6.83 -18.37
C HIS A 69 -26.77 -7.40 -17.17
N GLN A 70 -26.35 -6.57 -16.20
CA GLN A 70 -25.72 -7.10 -14.99
C GLN A 70 -26.41 -6.56 -13.73
N PRO A 71 -26.70 -7.43 -12.73
CA PRO A 71 -27.26 -6.98 -11.47
C PRO A 71 -26.32 -5.96 -10.82
N ALA A 72 -26.90 -4.87 -10.32
CA ALA A 72 -26.15 -3.81 -9.62
C ALA A 72 -25.36 -4.42 -8.46
N ARG A 73 -24.05 -4.49 -8.57
CA ARG A 73 -23.18 -4.95 -7.48
C ARG A 73 -23.14 -3.87 -6.41
N SER A 74 -23.50 -4.24 -5.20
CA SER A 74 -23.34 -3.37 -4.03
C SER A 74 -21.88 -3.00 -3.82
N LEU A 75 -21.62 -1.76 -3.39
CA LEU A 75 -20.29 -1.33 -2.98
C LEU A 75 -19.81 -2.14 -1.77
N SER A 76 -18.55 -2.56 -1.77
CA SER A 76 -17.94 -3.11 -0.56
C SER A 76 -17.94 -2.07 0.56
N ALA A 77 -18.00 -2.52 1.82
CA ALA A 77 -17.99 -1.62 2.99
C ALA A 77 -16.79 -0.64 2.95
N VAL A 78 -15.64 -1.13 2.50
CA VAL A 78 -14.40 -0.35 2.32
C VAL A 78 -14.57 0.74 1.27
N THR A 79 -15.11 0.39 0.11
CA THR A 79 -15.34 1.34 -0.99
C THR A 79 -16.38 2.37 -0.59
N ARG A 80 -17.48 1.94 0.05
CA ARG A 80 -18.54 2.81 0.56
C ARG A 80 -17.98 3.85 1.52
N ARG A 81 -17.13 3.42 2.48
CA ARG A 81 -16.49 4.33 3.42
C ARG A 81 -15.54 5.29 2.74
N ARG A 82 -14.81 4.86 1.72
CA ARG A 82 -13.93 5.72 0.93
C ARG A 82 -14.73 6.81 0.22
N TYR A 83 -15.82 6.45 -0.44
CA TYR A 83 -16.71 7.38 -1.14
C TYR A 83 -17.31 8.39 -0.15
N TRP A 84 -17.82 7.90 0.96
CA TRP A 84 -18.35 8.75 2.03
C TRP A 84 -17.31 9.76 2.52
N ARG A 85 -16.08 9.36 2.80
CA ARG A 85 -15.01 10.26 3.25
C ARG A 85 -14.65 11.33 2.22
N VAL A 86 -14.66 10.99 0.94
CA VAL A 86 -14.39 11.96 -0.13
C VAL A 86 -15.48 13.00 -0.17
N LEU A 87 -16.74 12.59 -0.19
CA LEU A 87 -17.89 13.51 -0.16
C LEU A 87 -17.91 14.36 1.12
N ASP A 88 -17.72 13.74 2.28
CA ASP A 88 -17.67 14.43 3.58
C ASP A 88 -16.61 15.55 3.57
N ARG A 89 -15.42 15.27 3.07
CA ARG A 89 -14.34 16.26 2.97
C ARG A 89 -14.65 17.39 1.99
N ILE A 90 -15.21 17.06 0.82
CA ILE A 90 -15.56 18.07 -0.20
C ILE A 90 -16.69 18.97 0.31
N TYR A 91 -17.74 18.41 0.87
CA TYR A 91 -18.86 19.17 1.40
C TYR A 91 -18.49 19.98 2.65
N ALA A 92 -17.67 19.43 3.54
CA ALA A 92 -17.14 20.18 4.68
C ALA A 92 -16.32 21.40 4.23
N PHE A 93 -15.48 21.23 3.20
CA PHE A 93 -14.76 22.35 2.59
C PHE A 93 -15.70 23.38 1.98
N ALA A 94 -16.73 22.96 1.22
CA ALA A 94 -17.70 23.87 0.64
C ALA A 94 -18.47 24.69 1.68
N VAL A 95 -18.80 24.09 2.83
CA VAL A 95 -19.40 24.78 3.98
C VAL A 95 -18.41 25.79 4.58
N GLN A 96 -17.16 25.38 4.76
CA GLN A 96 -16.09 26.27 5.29
C GLN A 96 -15.84 27.48 4.39
N GLN A 97 -16.00 27.34 3.06
CA GLN A 97 -15.88 28.43 2.09
C GLN A 97 -17.17 29.27 1.96
N GLY A 98 -18.22 28.94 2.70
CA GLY A 98 -19.51 29.65 2.63
C GLY A 98 -20.29 29.40 1.35
N TRP A 99 -19.95 28.37 0.55
CA TRP A 99 -20.68 28.02 -0.67
C TRP A 99 -21.98 27.27 -0.37
N LEU A 100 -22.02 26.63 0.81
CA LEU A 100 -23.17 25.94 1.36
C LEU A 100 -23.37 26.32 2.81
N GLN A 101 -24.62 26.33 3.26
CA GLN A 101 -24.93 26.50 4.68
C GLN A 101 -24.77 25.19 5.46
N THR A 102 -25.15 24.09 4.86
CA THR A 102 -25.13 22.75 5.49
C THR A 102 -24.61 21.69 4.52
N SER A 103 -23.98 20.66 5.06
CA SER A 103 -23.50 19.51 4.30
C SER A 103 -24.54 18.40 4.28
N PRO A 104 -24.96 17.89 3.11
CA PRO A 104 -25.87 16.74 3.02
C PRO A 104 -25.25 15.48 3.65
N VAL A 105 -23.91 15.37 3.65
CA VAL A 105 -23.20 14.24 4.27
C VAL A 105 -23.24 14.33 5.79
N ALA A 106 -23.18 15.53 6.36
CA ALA A 106 -23.29 15.74 7.79
C ALA A 106 -24.71 15.44 8.34
N GLN A 107 -25.72 15.60 7.49
CA GLN A 107 -27.13 15.32 7.82
C GLN A 107 -27.45 13.82 7.85
N LEU A 108 -26.55 12.94 7.33
CA LEU A 108 -26.76 11.49 7.36
C LEU A 108 -26.98 10.99 8.79
N HIS A 109 -28.02 10.19 8.99
CA HIS A 109 -28.23 9.49 10.26
C HIS A 109 -27.06 8.57 10.55
N ARG A 110 -26.78 8.32 11.85
CA ARG A 110 -25.63 7.53 12.29
C ARG A 110 -25.62 6.11 11.70
N SER A 111 -26.79 5.50 11.54
CA SER A 111 -26.96 4.16 10.94
C SER A 111 -26.62 4.10 9.44
N GLU A 112 -26.71 5.23 8.73
CA GLU A 112 -26.45 5.32 7.28
C GLU A 112 -24.97 5.62 6.99
N ARG A 113 -24.26 6.16 7.98
CA ARG A 113 -22.82 6.42 7.87
C ARG A 113 -22.05 5.10 7.80
N PRO A 114 -21.21 4.89 6.78
CA PRO A 114 -20.41 3.68 6.72
C PRO A 114 -19.56 3.52 7.98
N PRO A 115 -19.59 2.34 8.63
CA PRO A 115 -18.85 2.12 9.88
C PRO A 115 -17.37 2.40 9.72
N ALA A 116 -16.72 2.82 10.79
CA ALA A 116 -15.27 2.92 10.88
C ALA A 116 -14.67 1.52 10.99
N ALA A 117 -14.83 0.70 9.93
CA ALA A 117 -14.17 -0.58 9.89
C ALA A 117 -12.66 -0.33 9.84
N GLU A 118 -11.95 -0.70 10.87
CA GLU A 118 -10.50 -0.85 10.81
C GLU A 118 -10.21 -1.92 9.76
N GLN A 119 -9.53 -1.53 8.69
CA GLN A 119 -9.09 -2.49 7.70
C GLN A 119 -7.92 -3.26 8.28
N LEU A 120 -8.19 -4.45 8.80
CA LEU A 120 -7.13 -5.34 9.22
C LEU A 120 -6.20 -5.62 8.04
N GLY A 121 -4.90 -5.51 8.28
CA GLY A 121 -3.90 -5.83 7.26
C GLY A 121 -3.81 -7.35 7.08
N HIS A 122 -3.86 -7.80 5.83
CA HIS A 122 -3.64 -9.20 5.49
C HIS A 122 -2.15 -9.47 5.34
N THR A 123 -1.71 -10.62 5.85
CA THR A 123 -0.34 -11.15 5.74
C THR A 123 -0.38 -12.57 5.23
N LEU A 124 0.72 -13.04 4.70
CA LEU A 124 0.92 -14.45 4.41
C LEU A 124 1.26 -15.22 5.69
N PRO A 125 0.93 -16.50 5.76
CA PRO A 125 1.47 -17.40 6.78
C PRO A 125 2.98 -17.49 6.70
N LEU A 126 3.65 -17.67 7.85
CA LEU A 126 5.11 -17.68 7.92
C LEU A 126 5.75 -18.76 7.04
N ALA A 127 5.18 -19.96 7.02
CA ALA A 127 5.67 -21.06 6.18
C ALA A 127 5.64 -20.68 4.69
N LEU A 128 4.55 -20.06 4.21
CA LEU A 128 4.47 -19.59 2.84
C LEU A 128 5.46 -18.45 2.56
N TRP A 129 5.61 -17.53 3.50
CA TRP A 129 6.58 -16.43 3.39
C TRP A 129 8.02 -16.94 3.22
N GLN A 130 8.42 -17.93 3.99
CA GLN A 130 9.75 -18.54 3.93
C GLN A 130 10.01 -19.29 2.61
N GLN A 131 8.96 -19.80 1.96
CA GLN A 131 9.08 -20.49 0.68
C GLN A 131 9.15 -19.52 -0.52
N LEU A 132 8.64 -18.29 -0.39
CA LEU A 132 8.55 -17.35 -1.51
C LEU A 132 9.86 -17.16 -2.29
N PRO A 133 11.04 -16.96 -1.66
CA PRO A 133 12.28 -16.73 -2.39
C PRO A 133 12.69 -17.87 -3.34
N LEU A 134 12.25 -19.10 -3.06
CA LEU A 134 12.52 -20.27 -3.90
C LEU A 134 11.73 -20.22 -5.25
N HIS A 135 10.66 -19.40 -5.28
CA HIS A 135 9.79 -19.22 -6.44
C HIS A 135 10.03 -17.89 -7.17
N PHE A 136 11.03 -17.12 -6.75
CA PHE A 136 11.40 -15.91 -7.50
C PHE A 136 11.99 -16.31 -8.83
N ALA A 137 11.48 -15.69 -9.90
CA ALA A 137 11.92 -15.98 -11.25
C ALA A 137 13.45 -15.95 -11.40
N ALA A 138 13.99 -16.80 -12.26
CA ALA A 138 15.40 -16.71 -12.65
C ALA A 138 15.65 -15.42 -13.43
N SER A 139 16.88 -14.92 -13.39
CA SER A 139 17.30 -13.70 -14.13
C SER A 139 17.83 -14.01 -15.51
N ASP A 140 17.36 -15.06 -16.14
CA ASP A 140 17.82 -15.58 -17.43
C ASP A 140 17.13 -14.92 -18.65
N ASN A 141 16.08 -14.16 -18.40
CA ASN A 141 15.35 -13.40 -19.41
C ASN A 141 14.84 -12.07 -18.86
N LEU A 142 14.46 -11.18 -19.78
CA LEU A 142 14.04 -9.82 -19.42
C LEU A 142 12.90 -9.77 -18.41
N GLN A 143 11.88 -10.62 -18.56
CA GLN A 143 10.74 -10.64 -17.66
C GLN A 143 11.14 -11.22 -16.29
N GLY A 144 11.90 -12.30 -16.27
CA GLY A 144 12.39 -12.94 -15.03
C GLY A 144 13.27 -12.00 -14.21
N ALA A 145 14.25 -11.35 -14.85
CA ALA A 145 15.12 -10.39 -14.20
C ALA A 145 14.35 -9.22 -13.58
N ARG A 146 13.38 -8.65 -14.32
CA ARG A 146 12.48 -7.61 -13.80
C ARG A 146 11.67 -8.08 -12.61
N ASP A 147 10.99 -9.21 -12.76
CA ASP A 147 10.05 -9.71 -11.76
C ASP A 147 10.80 -10.10 -10.48
N ARG A 148 12.01 -10.67 -10.60
CA ARG A 148 12.90 -10.97 -9.46
C ARG A 148 13.31 -9.71 -8.71
N ALA A 149 13.74 -8.67 -9.41
CA ALA A 149 14.13 -7.40 -8.79
C ALA A 149 12.93 -6.76 -8.06
N ILE A 150 11.74 -6.74 -8.67
CA ILE A 150 10.51 -6.25 -8.04
C ILE A 150 10.18 -7.04 -6.78
N LEU A 151 10.22 -8.37 -6.84
CA LEU A 151 9.86 -9.23 -5.71
C LEU A 151 10.83 -9.06 -4.54
N LEU A 152 12.12 -8.94 -4.81
CA LEU A 152 13.12 -8.69 -3.78
C LEU A 152 12.94 -7.32 -3.11
N LEU A 153 12.60 -6.26 -3.86
CA LEU A 153 12.29 -4.96 -3.27
C LEU A 153 11.07 -5.01 -2.34
N LEU A 154 10.04 -5.76 -2.71
CA LEU A 154 8.85 -5.95 -1.87
C LEU A 154 9.13 -6.83 -0.65
N TYR A 155 9.92 -7.88 -0.81
CA TYR A 155 10.21 -8.90 0.21
C TYR A 155 11.19 -8.37 1.25
N GLU A 156 12.35 -7.84 0.80
CA GLU A 156 13.45 -7.43 1.69
C GLU A 156 13.24 -6.03 2.28
N LEU A 157 12.70 -5.08 1.47
CA LEU A 157 12.60 -3.69 1.87
C LEU A 157 11.18 -3.23 2.22
N ALA A 158 10.19 -4.10 2.06
CA ALA A 158 8.79 -3.78 2.31
C ALA A 158 8.35 -2.48 1.62
N LEU A 159 8.82 -2.20 0.41
CA LEU A 159 8.43 -0.99 -0.32
C LEU A 159 6.94 -0.97 -0.59
N ALA A 160 6.34 0.22 -0.59
CA ALA A 160 4.95 0.36 -1.04
C ALA A 160 4.85 0.06 -2.54
N PRO A 161 3.74 -0.54 -3.01
CA PRO A 161 3.54 -0.81 -4.43
C PRO A 161 3.76 0.41 -5.31
N GLU A 162 3.34 1.58 -4.84
CA GLU A 162 3.53 2.84 -5.56
C GLU A 162 4.98 3.29 -5.56
N GLU A 163 5.72 3.10 -4.46
CA GLU A 163 7.16 3.39 -4.42
C GLU A 163 7.90 2.57 -5.48
N VAL A 164 7.65 1.25 -5.56
CA VAL A 164 8.26 0.37 -6.57
C VAL A 164 7.99 0.86 -7.99
N ARG A 165 6.75 1.30 -8.27
CA ARG A 165 6.37 1.79 -9.59
C ARG A 165 7.05 3.09 -9.98
N MET A 166 7.29 3.96 -9.00
CA MET A 166 7.84 5.29 -9.21
C MET A 166 9.36 5.35 -9.12
N LEU A 167 10.03 4.20 -8.95
CA LEU A 167 11.48 4.14 -8.96
C LEU A 167 12.04 4.55 -10.33
N ARG A 168 13.13 5.31 -10.28
CA ARG A 168 13.95 5.69 -11.43
C ARG A 168 15.35 5.12 -11.31
N ASP A 169 16.08 5.08 -12.40
CA ASP A 169 17.48 4.61 -12.40
C ASP A 169 18.36 5.46 -11.48
N GLU A 170 18.13 6.78 -11.45
CA GLU A 170 18.85 7.76 -10.61
C GLU A 170 18.66 7.54 -9.11
N HIS A 171 17.65 6.77 -8.68
CA HIS A 171 17.43 6.43 -7.27
C HIS A 171 18.34 5.32 -6.75
N LEU A 172 19.07 4.64 -7.64
CA LEU A 172 20.00 3.59 -7.26
C LEU A 172 21.40 4.16 -7.08
N LEU A 173 21.90 4.15 -5.86
CA LEU A 173 23.08 4.87 -5.46
C LEU A 173 24.21 3.91 -5.07
N ASP A 174 25.43 4.39 -5.17
CA ASP A 174 26.65 3.76 -4.64
C ASP A 174 26.83 4.08 -3.13
N ALA A 175 27.96 3.62 -2.55
CA ALA A 175 28.28 3.87 -1.15
C ALA A 175 28.58 5.35 -0.83
N HIS A 176 28.78 6.20 -1.83
CA HIS A 176 29.01 7.64 -1.70
C HIS A 176 27.74 8.45 -1.99
N GLU A 177 26.57 7.79 -2.00
CA GLU A 177 25.28 8.40 -2.30
C GLU A 177 25.23 9.04 -3.71
N GLN A 178 26.05 8.55 -4.66
CA GLN A 178 26.00 9.02 -6.04
C GLN A 178 25.20 8.02 -6.90
N PRO A 179 24.41 8.51 -7.86
CA PRO A 179 23.69 7.65 -8.79
C PRO A 179 24.65 6.70 -9.52
N VAL A 180 24.36 5.41 -9.47
CA VAL A 180 25.14 4.41 -10.21
C VAL A 180 24.74 4.48 -11.68
N PRO A 181 25.70 4.74 -12.60
CA PRO A 181 25.40 4.70 -14.04
C PRO A 181 24.87 3.32 -14.45
N VAL A 182 23.81 3.28 -15.26
CA VAL A 182 23.20 2.02 -15.72
C VAL A 182 24.22 1.12 -16.44
N ALA A 183 25.19 1.71 -17.16
CA ALA A 183 26.26 1.00 -17.84
C ALA A 183 27.39 0.51 -16.89
N SER A 184 27.37 0.91 -15.60
CA SER A 184 28.37 0.47 -14.64
C SER A 184 28.18 -1.01 -14.30
N PRO A 185 29.27 -1.83 -14.23
CA PRO A 185 29.17 -3.22 -13.77
C PRO A 185 28.89 -3.35 -12.28
N ARG A 186 28.95 -2.24 -11.53
CA ARG A 186 28.76 -2.24 -10.08
C ARG A 186 27.27 -2.35 -9.74
N ALA A 187 26.97 -3.20 -8.75
CA ALA A 187 25.64 -3.25 -8.18
C ALA A 187 25.40 -2.03 -7.29
N PRO A 188 24.19 -1.47 -7.28
CA PRO A 188 23.81 -0.42 -6.33
C PRO A 188 23.80 -0.98 -4.90
N VAL A 189 24.14 -0.14 -3.92
CA VAL A 189 24.16 -0.48 -2.50
C VAL A 189 23.16 0.33 -1.67
N LEU A 190 22.68 1.44 -2.19
CA LEU A 190 21.67 2.30 -1.58
C LEU A 190 20.51 2.54 -2.54
N LEU A 191 19.34 2.74 -1.96
CA LEU A 191 18.12 3.10 -2.68
C LEU A 191 17.53 4.36 -2.07
N GLN A 192 17.46 5.42 -2.85
CA GLN A 192 16.73 6.62 -2.50
C GLN A 192 15.24 6.45 -2.82
N ILE A 193 14.41 6.80 -1.88
CA ILE A 193 12.95 6.86 -2.08
C ILE A 193 12.54 8.32 -2.00
N ASP A 194 12.02 8.81 -3.10
CA ASP A 194 11.37 10.11 -3.14
C ASP A 194 9.92 10.01 -2.68
N GLY A 195 9.47 11.03 -1.97
CA GLY A 195 8.10 11.08 -1.49
C GLY A 195 7.59 12.50 -1.41
N VAL A 196 6.28 12.66 -1.54
CA VAL A 196 5.62 13.97 -1.41
C VAL A 196 5.79 14.53 0.00
N ARG A 197 5.73 13.65 1.02
CA ARG A 197 5.88 14.03 2.43
C ARG A 197 7.31 13.81 2.90
N ARG A 198 7.78 14.67 3.82
CA ARG A 198 9.14 14.56 4.39
C ARG A 198 9.46 13.18 4.95
N ALA A 199 8.53 12.56 5.67
CA ALA A 199 8.73 11.22 6.24
C ALA A 199 8.91 10.12 5.17
N GLN A 200 8.39 10.31 3.97
CA GLN A 200 8.51 9.35 2.86
C GLN A 200 9.89 9.38 2.22
N ARG A 201 10.59 10.53 2.24
CA ARG A 201 11.92 10.70 1.69
C ARG A 201 12.93 10.01 2.58
N ARG A 202 13.63 9.03 2.04
CA ARG A 202 14.60 8.24 2.80
C ARG A 202 15.55 7.50 1.89
N THR A 203 16.73 7.20 2.40
CA THR A 203 17.68 6.30 1.78
C THR A 203 17.70 4.97 2.54
N LEU A 204 17.63 3.88 1.82
CA LEU A 204 17.63 2.51 2.35
C LEU A 204 18.89 1.79 1.88
N GLN A 205 19.51 1.05 2.77
CA GLN A 205 20.59 0.14 2.39
C GLN A 205 20.00 -1.06 1.65
N LEU A 206 20.59 -1.39 0.52
CA LEU A 206 20.21 -2.56 -0.28
C LEU A 206 20.96 -3.79 0.24
N PRO A 207 20.26 -4.86 0.63
CA PRO A 207 20.88 -6.17 0.82
C PRO A 207 21.56 -6.62 -0.48
N ALA A 208 22.70 -7.32 -0.38
CA ALA A 208 23.46 -7.75 -1.54
C ALA A 208 22.64 -8.50 -2.60
N PRO A 209 21.69 -9.41 -2.25
CA PRO A 209 20.83 -10.06 -3.24
C PRO A 209 19.94 -9.10 -4.01
N VAL A 210 19.48 -8.00 -3.36
CA VAL A 210 18.65 -6.97 -4.01
C VAL A 210 19.48 -6.18 -5.02
N GLY A 211 20.68 -5.71 -4.58
CA GLY A 211 21.60 -4.99 -5.47
C GLY A 211 22.00 -5.81 -6.70
N ALA A 212 22.32 -7.09 -6.49
CA ALA A 212 22.64 -8.01 -7.59
C ALA A 212 21.48 -8.22 -8.57
N ALA A 213 20.24 -8.36 -8.06
CA ALA A 213 19.07 -8.51 -8.91
C ALA A 213 18.75 -7.24 -9.70
N LEU A 214 18.94 -6.06 -9.11
CA LEU A 214 18.79 -4.78 -9.80
C LEU A 214 19.84 -4.62 -10.90
N ARG A 215 21.10 -5.06 -10.63
CA ARG A 215 22.14 -5.07 -11.66
C ARG A 215 21.78 -6.01 -12.81
N ALA A 216 21.39 -7.25 -12.52
CA ALA A 216 20.96 -8.20 -13.54
C ALA A 216 19.76 -7.68 -14.36
N TRP A 217 18.83 -6.97 -13.72
CA TRP A 217 17.73 -6.29 -14.43
C TRP A 217 18.24 -5.22 -15.38
N TRP A 218 19.18 -4.38 -14.97
CA TRP A 218 19.79 -3.39 -15.85
C TRP A 218 20.52 -4.03 -17.03
N ASP A 219 21.30 -5.09 -16.80
CA ASP A 219 22.01 -5.81 -17.86
C ASP A 219 21.05 -6.38 -18.92
N CYS A 220 19.98 -7.07 -18.46
CA CYS A 220 18.96 -7.56 -19.37
C CYS A 220 18.25 -6.44 -20.13
N ARG A 221 17.94 -5.32 -19.46
CA ARG A 221 17.25 -4.19 -20.07
C ARG A 221 18.09 -3.49 -21.14
N GLN A 222 19.38 -3.31 -20.89
CA GLN A 222 20.31 -2.70 -21.88
C GLN A 222 20.40 -3.51 -23.16
N ALA A 223 20.41 -4.83 -23.08
CA ALA A 223 20.44 -5.72 -24.24
C ALA A 223 19.23 -5.50 -25.19
N PHE A 224 18.13 -4.91 -24.71
CA PHE A 224 16.92 -4.65 -25.49
C PHE A 224 16.75 -3.18 -25.92
N ASN A 225 17.79 -2.34 -25.82
CA ASN A 225 17.81 -0.94 -26.28
C ASN A 225 16.61 -0.08 -25.87
N ALA A 226 16.16 -0.23 -24.65
CA ALA A 226 15.01 0.49 -24.17
C ALA A 226 15.43 1.83 -23.55
N GLU A 227 15.54 2.89 -24.35
CA GLU A 227 15.50 4.27 -23.86
C GLU A 227 14.10 4.57 -23.30
N LEU A 228 13.90 4.36 -21.99
CA LEU A 228 12.57 4.33 -21.40
C LEU A 228 12.39 5.39 -20.31
N GLY A 229 12.71 6.65 -20.63
CA GLY A 229 12.35 7.80 -19.81
C GLY A 229 12.84 7.75 -18.36
N GLY A 230 13.92 6.96 -18.06
CA GLY A 230 14.55 6.86 -16.76
C GLY A 230 13.77 6.07 -15.71
N TRP A 231 12.63 5.44 -16.06
CA TRP A 231 11.90 4.57 -15.14
C TRP A 231 12.66 3.26 -14.91
N LEU A 232 12.88 2.90 -13.63
CA LEU A 232 13.53 1.63 -13.30
C LEU A 232 12.71 0.44 -13.81
N PHE A 233 11.40 0.45 -13.56
CA PHE A 233 10.45 -0.55 -14.05
C PHE A 233 9.41 0.12 -14.94
N HIS A 234 9.47 -0.17 -16.23
CA HIS A 234 8.61 0.47 -17.23
C HIS A 234 7.53 -0.46 -17.77
N SER A 235 6.48 0.13 -18.27
CA SER A 235 5.46 -0.53 -19.08
C SER A 235 5.89 -0.62 -20.55
N ARG A 236 5.21 -1.46 -21.33
CA ARG A 236 5.47 -1.54 -22.80
C ARG A 236 5.27 -0.21 -23.53
N LYS A 237 4.59 0.76 -22.92
CA LYS A 237 4.32 2.09 -23.48
C LYS A 237 5.34 3.15 -23.02
N GLY A 238 6.42 2.77 -22.36
CA GLY A 238 7.49 3.68 -21.91
C GLY A 238 7.21 4.43 -20.59
N GLY A 239 6.00 4.36 -20.03
CA GLY A 239 5.69 4.92 -18.72
C GLY A 239 6.01 3.96 -17.57
N PRO A 240 5.74 4.35 -16.30
CA PRO A 240 5.97 3.49 -15.15
C PRO A 240 5.14 2.20 -15.23
N LEU A 241 5.61 1.15 -14.57
CA LEU A 241 4.89 -0.13 -14.49
C LEU A 241 3.48 0.08 -13.90
N SER A 242 2.45 -0.52 -14.50
CA SER A 242 1.09 -0.38 -13.99
C SER A 242 0.88 -1.12 -12.67
N ILE A 243 -0.05 -0.63 -11.82
CA ILE A 243 -0.45 -1.34 -10.58
C ILE A 243 -0.92 -2.77 -10.88
N ARG A 244 -1.62 -2.96 -12.00
CA ARG A 244 -2.10 -4.28 -12.42
C ARG A 244 -0.95 -5.23 -12.76
N ALA A 245 0.07 -4.75 -13.46
CA ALA A 245 1.25 -5.56 -13.77
C ALA A 245 2.00 -5.96 -12.49
N LEU A 246 2.21 -5.02 -11.57
CA LEU A 246 2.82 -5.29 -10.27
C LEU A 246 2.00 -6.31 -9.45
N PHE A 247 0.66 -6.18 -9.48
CA PHE A 247 -0.23 -7.15 -8.86
C PHE A 247 -0.05 -8.56 -9.45
N HIS A 248 0.04 -8.68 -10.77
CA HIS A 248 0.24 -9.98 -11.42
C HIS A 248 1.59 -10.61 -11.04
N VAL A 249 2.67 -9.83 -10.95
CA VAL A 249 3.99 -10.33 -10.51
C VAL A 249 3.89 -10.91 -9.09
N ALA A 250 3.36 -10.14 -8.15
CA ALA A 250 3.25 -10.57 -6.76
C ALA A 250 2.25 -11.72 -6.56
N SER A 251 1.09 -11.70 -7.20
CA SER A 251 0.08 -12.74 -7.04
C SER A 251 0.53 -14.07 -7.63
N ARG A 252 1.22 -14.05 -8.78
CA ARG A 252 1.74 -15.27 -9.40
C ARG A 252 2.68 -16.01 -8.46
N VAL A 253 3.71 -15.34 -7.93
CA VAL A 253 4.68 -15.99 -7.03
C VAL A 253 4.04 -16.50 -5.74
N ILE A 254 3.05 -15.77 -5.20
CA ILE A 254 2.30 -16.23 -4.02
C ILE A 254 1.54 -17.53 -4.33
N HIS A 255 0.89 -17.61 -5.48
CA HIS A 255 0.16 -18.83 -5.88
C HIS A 255 1.08 -20.00 -6.19
N GLU A 256 2.19 -19.77 -6.88
CA GLU A 256 3.21 -20.79 -7.17
C GLU A 256 3.79 -21.37 -5.88
N ALA A 257 4.21 -20.49 -4.93
CA ALA A 257 4.71 -20.93 -3.64
C ALA A 257 3.66 -21.66 -2.79
N ALA A 258 2.40 -21.20 -2.82
CA ALA A 258 1.31 -21.85 -2.11
C ALA A 258 0.98 -23.25 -2.68
N ALA A 259 1.04 -23.40 -4.00
CA ALA A 259 0.82 -24.69 -4.66
C ALA A 259 1.94 -25.72 -4.38
N ALA A 260 3.14 -25.24 -4.07
CA ALA A 260 4.29 -26.08 -3.74
C ALA A 260 4.31 -26.53 -2.27
N LEU A 261 3.47 -25.95 -1.41
CA LEU A 261 3.36 -26.38 -0.01
C LEU A 261 2.68 -27.76 0.09
N PRO A 262 3.04 -28.59 1.10
CA PRO A 262 2.36 -29.82 1.40
C PRO A 262 0.86 -29.60 1.64
N PRO A 263 -0.02 -30.59 1.30
CA PRO A 263 -1.48 -30.43 1.41
C PRO A 263 -1.98 -30.05 2.80
N ASP A 264 -1.35 -30.53 3.85
CA ASP A 264 -1.62 -30.21 5.25
C ASP A 264 -1.26 -28.77 5.60
N ALA A 265 -0.27 -28.20 4.93
CA ALA A 265 0.13 -26.81 5.06
C ALA A 265 -0.68 -25.86 4.15
N GLN A 266 -1.46 -26.39 3.20
CA GLN A 266 -2.31 -25.60 2.28
C GLN A 266 -3.68 -25.21 2.87
N GLN A 267 -3.96 -25.48 4.15
CA GLN A 267 -5.28 -25.35 4.79
C GLN A 267 -5.81 -23.92 4.89
N TRP A 268 -5.12 -22.92 4.34
CA TRP A 268 -5.60 -21.56 4.43
C TRP A 268 -6.23 -21.10 3.10
N PRO A 269 -7.44 -20.57 3.14
CA PRO A 269 -7.88 -19.79 2.01
C PRO A 269 -6.98 -18.54 1.92
N LEU A 270 -6.21 -18.40 0.83
CA LEU A 270 -5.52 -17.16 0.51
C LEU A 270 -6.57 -16.08 0.26
N GLN A 271 -7.01 -15.42 1.33
CA GLN A 271 -8.08 -14.43 1.28
C GLN A 271 -7.71 -13.24 0.39
N ARG A 272 -6.43 -12.90 0.38
CA ARG A 272 -5.88 -11.83 -0.45
C ARG A 272 -4.46 -12.14 -0.85
N VAL A 273 -4.12 -11.75 -2.08
CA VAL A 273 -2.78 -11.85 -2.66
C VAL A 273 -2.37 -10.48 -3.22
N GLY A 274 -1.10 -10.31 -3.54
CA GLY A 274 -0.58 -9.13 -4.20
C GLY A 274 0.46 -8.35 -3.40
N PRO A 275 1.00 -7.25 -3.94
CA PRO A 275 2.18 -6.59 -3.41
C PRO A 275 1.98 -5.99 -2.00
N GLN A 276 0.77 -5.53 -1.67
CA GLN A 276 0.49 -5.01 -0.33
C GLN A 276 0.53 -6.10 0.74
N VAL A 277 0.19 -7.34 0.39
CA VAL A 277 0.26 -8.48 1.32
C VAL A 277 1.72 -8.84 1.59
N LEU A 278 2.59 -8.82 0.57
CA LEU A 278 4.03 -8.99 0.74
C LEU A 278 4.60 -7.92 1.69
N ARG A 279 4.30 -6.65 1.42
CA ARG A 279 4.72 -5.54 2.30
C ARG A 279 4.26 -5.74 3.76
N ASN A 280 3.00 -6.07 3.97
CA ASN A 280 2.46 -6.28 5.30
C ASN A 280 3.16 -7.45 6.01
N THR A 281 3.44 -8.54 5.29
CA THR A 281 4.12 -9.72 5.86
C THR A 281 5.55 -9.37 6.25
N ALA A 282 6.31 -8.69 5.40
CA ALA A 282 7.67 -8.23 5.72
C ALA A 282 7.67 -7.37 7.00
N ILE A 283 6.73 -6.44 7.13
CA ILE A 283 6.60 -5.59 8.34
C ILE A 283 6.36 -6.44 9.58
N VAL A 284 5.45 -7.41 9.51
CA VAL A 284 5.15 -8.28 10.66
C VAL A 284 6.36 -9.15 11.01
N VAL A 285 7.05 -9.69 10.01
CA VAL A 285 8.28 -10.49 10.22
C VAL A 285 9.38 -9.64 10.88
N TRP A 286 9.59 -8.41 10.43
CA TRP A 286 10.56 -7.51 11.06
C TRP A 286 10.23 -7.23 12.53
N LEU A 287 8.96 -6.95 12.85
CA LEU A 287 8.54 -6.71 14.23
C LEU A 287 8.66 -7.97 15.09
N GLN A 288 8.34 -9.14 14.55
CA GLN A 288 8.46 -10.42 15.25
C GLN A 288 9.94 -10.84 15.45
N SER A 289 10.85 -10.44 14.55
CA SER A 289 12.29 -10.65 14.71
C SER A 289 12.94 -9.69 15.69
N GLY A 290 12.18 -8.79 16.31
CA GLY A 290 12.66 -7.86 17.33
C GLY A 290 13.17 -6.53 16.79
N LEU A 291 12.96 -6.22 15.50
CA LEU A 291 13.31 -4.90 14.98
C LEU A 291 12.48 -3.82 15.70
N PRO A 292 13.11 -2.78 16.26
CA PRO A 292 12.39 -1.72 16.97
C PRO A 292 11.31 -1.05 16.08
N GLU A 293 10.15 -0.77 16.65
CA GLU A 293 9.03 -0.15 15.93
C GLU A 293 9.42 1.19 15.29
N SER A 294 10.26 1.97 15.96
CA SER A 294 10.82 3.23 15.43
C SER A 294 11.62 3.03 14.16
N GLU A 295 12.42 1.97 14.12
CA GLU A 295 13.22 1.61 12.94
C GLU A 295 12.34 1.11 11.80
N VAL A 296 11.29 0.33 12.10
CA VAL A 296 10.30 -0.08 11.11
C VAL A 296 9.59 1.14 10.52
N VAL A 297 9.13 2.07 11.36
CA VAL A 297 8.50 3.34 10.93
C VAL A 297 9.42 4.13 10.00
N ARG A 298 10.71 4.25 10.37
CA ARG A 298 11.74 4.93 9.56
C ARG A 298 11.92 4.24 8.20
N ARG A 299 12.09 2.92 8.17
CA ARG A 299 12.26 2.14 6.92
C ARG A 299 11.05 2.23 6.00
N LEU A 300 9.85 2.28 6.57
CA LEU A 300 8.60 2.39 5.80
C LEU A 300 8.31 3.80 5.30
N GLY A 301 9.00 4.83 5.81
CA GLY A 301 8.73 6.21 5.46
C GLY A 301 7.34 6.68 5.90
N VAL A 302 6.87 6.22 7.07
CA VAL A 302 5.59 6.63 7.65
C VAL A 302 5.82 7.58 8.83
N GLU A 303 4.87 8.49 9.07
CA GLU A 303 5.05 9.56 10.07
C GLU A 303 5.06 9.03 11.51
N ASN A 304 4.31 7.97 11.77
CA ASN A 304 4.18 7.42 13.11
C ASN A 304 3.70 5.96 13.09
N ALA A 305 3.78 5.32 14.25
CA ALA A 305 3.40 3.94 14.48
C ALA A 305 1.90 3.63 14.27
N ARG A 306 1.02 4.65 14.23
CA ARG A 306 -0.41 4.42 13.91
C ARG A 306 -0.60 3.78 12.53
N ALA A 307 0.34 4.00 11.61
CA ALA A 307 0.32 3.32 10.31
C ALA A 307 0.41 1.79 10.43
N LEU A 308 0.96 1.28 11.55
CA LEU A 308 1.10 -0.15 11.85
C LEU A 308 -0.12 -0.73 12.58
N ALA A 309 -1.04 0.09 13.09
CA ALA A 309 -2.20 -0.34 13.87
C ALA A 309 -3.01 -1.46 13.18
N ARG A 310 -3.15 -1.38 11.85
CA ARG A 310 -3.83 -2.40 11.05
C ARG A 310 -3.17 -3.79 11.09
N LEU A 311 -1.91 -3.90 11.56
CA LEU A 311 -1.15 -5.14 11.64
C LEU A 311 -1.00 -5.64 13.09
N GLN A 312 -1.42 -4.87 14.09
CA GLN A 312 -1.26 -5.22 15.51
C GLN A 312 -1.89 -6.58 15.86
N HIS A 313 -3.02 -6.94 15.22
CA HIS A 313 -3.68 -8.23 15.42
C HIS A 313 -2.82 -9.45 14.97
N LYS A 314 -1.72 -9.21 14.24
CA LYS A 314 -0.75 -10.23 13.80
C LYS A 314 0.49 -10.31 14.69
N LEU A 315 0.62 -9.39 15.63
CA LEU A 315 1.74 -9.35 16.55
C LEU A 315 1.35 -10.05 17.86
N PRO A 316 2.31 -10.71 18.54
CA PRO A 316 2.06 -11.22 19.87
C PRO A 316 1.64 -10.08 20.80
N ALA A 317 0.75 -10.39 21.76
CA ALA A 317 0.33 -9.41 22.76
C ALA A 317 1.56 -8.79 23.43
N ARG A 318 1.65 -7.46 23.42
CA ARG A 318 2.76 -6.74 24.08
C ARG A 318 2.69 -7.07 25.56
N PRO A 319 3.78 -7.57 26.18
CA PRO A 319 3.77 -7.76 27.64
C PRO A 319 3.44 -6.43 28.30
N ALA A 320 2.55 -6.46 29.29
CA ALA A 320 2.14 -5.26 30.02
C ALA A 320 3.39 -4.52 30.55
N PRO A 321 3.43 -3.17 30.47
CA PRO A 321 4.53 -2.39 31.02
C PRO A 321 4.64 -2.69 32.51
N GLY A 322 5.65 -3.46 32.94
CA GLY A 322 5.85 -3.92 34.31
C GLY A 322 6.33 -5.37 34.46
N ALA A 323 6.19 -6.22 33.43
CA ALA A 323 6.61 -7.62 33.52
C ALA A 323 8.13 -7.84 33.26
N ALA A 324 8.84 -6.85 32.75
CA ALA A 324 10.27 -6.96 32.42
C ALA A 324 11.21 -6.73 33.63
N THR A 325 10.70 -6.22 34.76
CA THR A 325 11.52 -5.94 35.95
C THR A 325 11.59 -7.10 36.96
N ALA A 326 10.79 -8.15 36.78
CA ALA A 326 10.76 -9.27 37.73
C ALA A 326 11.70 -10.43 37.42
N LYS A 327 12.42 -10.41 36.29
CA LYS A 327 13.33 -11.50 35.90
C LYS A 327 14.84 -11.20 36.04
N ALA A 328 15.17 -10.00 36.51
CA ALA A 328 16.59 -9.60 36.66
C ALA A 328 17.12 -9.70 38.11
N THR A 329 16.35 -10.26 39.05
CA THR A 329 16.76 -10.32 40.48
C THR A 329 16.87 -11.75 41.00
N ALA A 330 17.43 -12.68 40.21
CA ALA A 330 17.84 -13.99 40.69
C ALA A 330 19.16 -14.36 40.04
N MET A 331 20.23 -13.67 40.43
CA MET A 331 21.56 -14.22 40.33
C MET A 331 21.74 -15.22 41.49
N PRO A 332 22.15 -16.47 41.24
CA PRO A 332 22.50 -17.37 42.31
C PRO A 332 23.81 -16.86 42.98
N ALA A 333 23.77 -16.86 44.31
CA ALA A 333 24.93 -16.50 45.17
C ALA A 333 26.18 -17.26 44.73
N SER A 334 27.28 -16.51 44.59
CA SER A 334 28.61 -17.03 44.29
C SER A 334 29.05 -18.12 45.30
N ALA A 335 29.52 -19.24 44.79
CA ALA A 335 30.14 -20.30 45.54
C ALA A 335 31.42 -19.78 46.26
N PRO A 336 31.75 -20.26 47.48
CA PRO A 336 32.95 -19.85 48.21
C PRO A 336 34.22 -20.36 47.50
N PRO A 337 35.36 -19.66 47.64
CA PRO A 337 36.64 -20.04 47.01
C PRO A 337 37.18 -21.34 47.61
N PRO A 338 37.93 -22.14 46.82
CA PRO A 338 38.52 -23.38 47.30
C PRO A 338 39.64 -23.13 48.32
N ALA A 339 39.68 -23.98 49.34
CA ALA A 339 40.70 -23.97 50.41
C ALA A 339 42.09 -24.19 49.86
N LYS A 340 43.10 -23.46 50.40
CA LYS A 340 44.54 -23.64 50.12
C LYS A 340 44.96 -25.02 50.54
N PRO A 341 45.87 -25.70 49.79
CA PRO A 341 46.54 -26.93 50.23
C PRO A 341 47.59 -26.65 51.31
N PRO A 342 47.84 -27.60 52.23
CA PRO A 342 48.79 -27.43 53.27
C PRO A 342 50.25 -27.49 52.72
N ALA A 343 51.12 -26.65 53.31
CA ALA A 343 52.50 -26.60 53.00
C ALA A 343 53.20 -27.87 53.53
N ALA A 344 54.08 -28.49 52.71
CA ALA A 344 55.14 -29.35 53.08
C ALA A 344 56.48 -28.79 52.61
#